data_6f27f0e14d6377fa820393bce583e558
#
_entry.id   6f27f0e14d6377fa820393bce583e558
#
_cell.length_a   1.000
_cell.length_b   1.000
_cell.length_c   1.000
_cell.angle_alpha   90.00
_cell.angle_beta   90.00
_cell.angle_gamma   90.00
#
_symmetry.space_group_name_H-M   'P 1'
#
loop_
_entity.id
_entity.type
_entity.pdbx_description
1 polymer ?
#
loop_
_entity_poly.entity_id
_entity_poly.type
_entity_poly.pdbx_seq_one_letter_code
_entity_poly.pdbx_strand_id
1 'polypeptide(L)'
;MEGKVKATKFNSSKRAALCGRVTDSKNYYAVALSEKNGVELIKVVKGKTTVLGKVKTSILENTWYDLKLDMSGSKLKAYLNGKLVLEKEDTSLTNGAVALMTKKVNVLFDDIKVTNLSAGGDVVVPVDPTPVDPKPVNPIPSEEGALSKYSVTGFSAGNVGGGVIDENSEAYAKVTNATELANALKKGSGVKVIEIANDIDLGWNMLPDEAKKASVFTVHNSAITHPLLKKTGVSKAKVDSFDGLTIYSKNGAKLTHAGFSFKGCKNVVVRNITFDEFWEWDESTKGNYDRNDWDYVTIEGCNKVWIDHCTFGKAYDGIIDSKKGTKGLTISWCRFLPGDPNTTFFKSMFDEMENNKSAYPMYNYLRGQGLSMEDIMQVAAPQKKTHLIGSSEFASDNKDLELTLHHNYYKDSQDRMPRLRGGNAHVYNVVMDADGCNAASKVIPSDVKLNITNAGYHFGISTNGALSTEGGALLLEKSVILGVKQPLKNNQKSVNKSQYTGKIEALDTIYNFEDINFRGNSTTEGSPLSPTPAEALPFSWNGFNTLPYSYKADDPSTLVETLNAKDGAGAGTLELTVKEWLTTNY
;
A
#
# COMPACT_ATOMS: atom_id res chain seq x y z
N MET A 1 25.24 -13.36 11.70
CA MET A 1 23.82 -13.63 11.99
C MET A 1 23.59 -13.58 13.48
N GLU A 2 22.58 -12.86 13.91
CA GLU A 2 22.18 -12.74 15.32
C GLU A 2 20.66 -12.81 15.44
N GLY A 3 20.14 -13.11 16.64
CA GLY A 3 18.70 -13.14 16.91
C GLY A 3 18.39 -13.71 18.28
N LYS A 4 17.15 -13.51 18.72
CA LYS A 4 16.61 -14.06 19.94
C LYS A 4 16.12 -15.49 19.75
N VAL A 5 16.40 -16.35 20.71
CA VAL A 5 16.03 -17.76 20.67
C VAL A 5 15.42 -18.16 22.01
N LYS A 6 14.21 -18.71 22.02
CA LYS A 6 13.51 -19.22 23.20
C LYS A 6 13.07 -20.66 22.98
N ALA A 7 13.67 -21.59 23.66
CA ALA A 7 13.19 -22.97 23.71
C ALA A 7 12.03 -23.09 24.69
N THR A 8 10.88 -23.58 24.23
CA THR A 8 9.70 -23.75 25.08
C THR A 8 9.67 -25.09 25.79
N LYS A 9 10.36 -26.09 25.23
CA LYS A 9 10.56 -27.38 25.87
C LYS A 9 11.80 -28.09 25.33
N PHE A 10 12.74 -28.42 26.19
CA PHE A 10 13.87 -29.28 25.86
C PHE A 10 13.53 -30.75 26.16
N ASN A 11 14.05 -31.64 25.34
CA ASN A 11 14.13 -33.06 25.61
C ASN A 11 15.55 -33.52 25.26
N SER A 12 16.16 -34.40 26.01
CA SER A 12 17.59 -34.81 25.92
C SER A 12 18.11 -34.93 24.46
N SER A 13 19.24 -34.35 24.14
CA SER A 13 19.94 -34.30 22.85
C SER A 13 19.36 -33.30 21.84
N LYS A 14 18.69 -32.23 22.24
CA LYS A 14 18.00 -31.30 21.38
C LYS A 14 18.70 -29.94 21.32
N ARG A 15 18.53 -29.27 20.17
CA ARG A 15 19.21 -28.02 19.85
C ARG A 15 18.27 -27.04 19.16
N ALA A 16 18.33 -25.79 19.61
CA ALA A 16 17.82 -24.63 18.91
C ALA A 16 19.01 -23.79 18.44
N ALA A 17 19.10 -23.46 17.15
CA ALA A 17 20.33 -22.88 16.64
C ALA A 17 20.12 -21.85 15.54
N LEU A 18 21.06 -20.88 15.48
CA LEU A 18 21.33 -20.04 14.33
C LEU A 18 22.43 -20.68 13.48
N CYS A 19 22.18 -20.87 12.19
CA CYS A 19 23.09 -21.54 11.26
C CYS A 19 23.64 -20.56 10.21
N GLY A 20 24.88 -20.81 9.79
CA GLY A 20 25.49 -20.05 8.71
C GLY A 20 26.37 -20.94 7.82
N ARG A 21 26.73 -20.43 6.65
CA ARG A 21 27.37 -21.16 5.56
C ARG A 21 26.64 -22.47 5.25
N VAL A 22 25.30 -22.38 5.20
CA VAL A 22 24.42 -23.51 4.91
C VAL A 22 24.41 -23.75 3.41
N THR A 23 24.86 -24.89 2.97
CA THR A 23 24.74 -25.32 1.57
C THR A 23 23.56 -26.28 1.39
N ASP A 24 23.24 -27.06 2.42
CA ASP A 24 22.08 -27.95 2.52
C ASP A 24 21.88 -28.39 3.99
N SER A 25 20.88 -29.24 4.23
CA SER A 25 20.57 -29.79 5.56
C SER A 25 21.68 -30.68 6.19
N LYS A 26 22.72 -31.01 5.44
CA LYS A 26 23.83 -31.85 5.88
C LYS A 26 25.17 -31.13 5.96
N ASN A 27 25.20 -29.80 5.61
CA ASN A 27 26.44 -29.02 5.54
C ASN A 27 26.18 -27.59 6.03
N TYR A 28 26.62 -27.28 7.28
CA TYR A 28 26.47 -25.95 7.89
C TYR A 28 27.30 -25.81 9.19
N TYR A 29 27.54 -24.56 9.61
CA TYR A 29 27.93 -24.23 11.00
C TYR A 29 26.72 -23.75 11.77
N ALA A 30 26.73 -23.93 13.12
CA ALA A 30 25.68 -23.37 13.95
C ALA A 30 26.16 -23.00 15.37
N VAL A 31 25.60 -21.91 15.91
CA VAL A 31 25.58 -21.68 17.37
C VAL A 31 24.25 -22.20 17.90
N ALA A 32 24.30 -23.10 18.88
CA ALA A 32 23.12 -23.81 19.36
C ALA A 32 22.97 -23.69 20.89
N LEU A 33 21.71 -23.50 21.34
CA LEU A 33 21.30 -23.74 22.72
C LEU A 33 21.03 -25.22 22.94
N SER A 34 21.53 -25.77 24.01
CA SER A 34 21.39 -27.18 24.41
C SER A 34 21.19 -27.26 25.91
N GLU A 35 20.15 -27.96 26.35
CA GLU A 35 19.90 -28.20 27.79
C GLU A 35 21.09 -28.86 28.46
N LYS A 36 21.69 -29.86 27.85
CA LYS A 36 22.78 -30.64 28.43
C LYS A 36 24.12 -29.92 28.44
N ASN A 37 24.41 -29.12 27.40
CA ASN A 37 25.76 -28.59 27.17
C ASN A 37 25.82 -27.06 27.23
N GLY A 38 24.70 -26.37 27.39
CA GLY A 38 24.63 -24.90 27.37
C GLY A 38 24.68 -24.35 25.94
N VAL A 39 25.73 -23.59 25.62
CA VAL A 39 25.95 -23.09 24.26
C VAL A 39 26.99 -23.95 23.55
N GLU A 40 26.65 -24.40 22.34
CA GLU A 40 27.52 -25.19 21.48
C GLU A 40 27.79 -24.48 20.16
N LEU A 41 29.05 -24.46 19.74
CA LEU A 41 29.43 -24.16 18.37
C LEU A 41 29.63 -25.49 17.62
N ILE A 42 28.84 -25.77 16.60
CA ILE A 42 28.85 -27.05 15.91
C ILE A 42 29.14 -26.88 14.41
N LYS A 43 29.69 -27.92 13.84
CA LYS A 43 29.87 -28.15 12.42
C LYS A 43 29.09 -29.39 12.00
N VAL A 44 28.37 -29.30 10.90
CA VAL A 44 27.79 -30.46 10.23
C VAL A 44 28.36 -30.53 8.81
N VAL A 45 29.00 -31.65 8.47
CA VAL A 45 29.56 -31.91 7.14
C VAL A 45 29.16 -33.31 6.73
N LYS A 46 28.57 -33.45 5.55
CA LYS A 46 28.02 -34.70 5.04
C LYS A 46 27.09 -35.41 6.04
N GLY A 47 26.32 -34.61 6.81
CA GLY A 47 25.38 -35.07 7.82
C GLY A 47 26.03 -35.50 9.17
N LYS A 48 27.36 -35.49 9.28
CA LYS A 48 28.06 -35.79 10.53
C LYS A 48 28.22 -34.53 11.37
N THR A 49 27.65 -34.52 12.57
CA THR A 49 27.77 -33.42 13.52
C THR A 49 29.05 -33.51 14.35
N THR A 50 29.81 -32.42 14.38
CA THR A 50 31.01 -32.27 15.25
C THR A 50 30.83 -31.06 16.12
N VAL A 51 31.00 -31.17 17.43
CA VAL A 51 31.03 -30.05 18.38
C VAL A 51 32.43 -29.46 18.37
N LEU A 52 32.57 -28.24 17.83
CA LEU A 52 33.83 -27.50 17.78
C LEU A 52 34.19 -26.90 19.13
N GLY A 53 33.18 -26.55 19.93
CA GLY A 53 33.33 -26.02 21.29
C GLY A 53 31.98 -25.97 21.98
N LYS A 54 32.06 -25.94 23.33
CA LYS A 54 30.89 -25.79 24.20
C LYS A 54 31.20 -25.00 25.45
N VAL A 55 30.24 -24.23 25.93
CA VAL A 55 30.28 -23.54 27.22
C VAL A 55 29.13 -24.03 28.07
N LYS A 56 29.46 -24.69 29.15
CA LYS A 56 28.47 -25.23 30.09
C LYS A 56 27.80 -24.08 30.84
N THR A 57 26.55 -23.82 30.52
CA THR A 57 25.71 -22.85 31.20
C THR A 57 24.27 -23.38 31.26
N SER A 58 23.52 -22.97 32.27
CA SER A 58 22.11 -23.37 32.38
C SER A 58 21.29 -22.61 31.34
N ILE A 59 20.59 -23.34 30.47
CA ILE A 59 19.63 -22.80 29.54
C ILE A 59 18.23 -23.16 30.04
N LEU A 60 17.47 -22.13 30.42
CA LEU A 60 16.13 -22.29 30.98
C LEU A 60 15.07 -22.33 29.86
N GLU A 61 14.09 -23.20 30.02
CA GLU A 61 12.91 -23.21 29.16
C GLU A 61 12.14 -21.89 29.28
N ASN A 62 11.44 -21.49 28.21
CA ASN A 62 10.63 -20.27 28.14
C ASN A 62 11.41 -18.96 28.40
N THR A 63 12.74 -18.98 28.30
CA THR A 63 13.60 -17.81 28.46
C THR A 63 14.21 -17.42 27.11
N TRP A 64 14.18 -16.13 26.80
CA TRP A 64 14.85 -15.57 25.62
C TRP A 64 16.34 -15.44 25.85
N TYR A 65 17.12 -15.83 24.86
CA TYR A 65 18.56 -15.69 24.77
C TYR A 65 18.96 -15.00 23.49
N ASP A 66 19.80 -13.97 23.57
CA ASP A 66 20.41 -13.37 22.39
C ASP A 66 21.56 -14.25 21.90
N LEU A 67 21.43 -14.85 20.76
CA LEU A 67 22.48 -15.61 20.10
C LEU A 67 23.06 -14.83 18.93
N LYS A 68 24.40 -14.94 18.75
CA LYS A 68 25.07 -14.41 17.56
C LYS A 68 26.14 -15.38 17.08
N LEU A 69 26.18 -15.59 15.76
CA LEU A 69 27.20 -16.34 15.07
C LEU A 69 27.90 -15.43 14.05
N ASP A 70 29.18 -15.09 14.33
CA ASP A 70 30.04 -14.37 13.40
C ASP A 70 30.98 -15.34 12.71
N MET A 71 31.13 -15.19 11.40
CA MET A 71 31.99 -16.01 10.58
C MET A 71 32.80 -15.13 9.61
N SER A 72 34.11 -15.05 9.82
CA SER A 72 35.03 -14.28 8.99
C SER A 72 36.23 -15.12 8.64
N GLY A 73 36.43 -15.42 7.35
CA GLY A 73 37.45 -16.38 6.91
C GLY A 73 37.30 -17.74 7.62
N SER A 74 38.35 -18.22 8.25
CA SER A 74 38.32 -19.47 9.06
C SER A 74 37.75 -19.28 10.46
N LYS A 75 37.60 -18.03 10.95
CA LYS A 75 37.20 -17.73 12.32
C LYS A 75 35.71 -17.81 12.50
N LEU A 76 35.29 -18.54 13.52
CA LEU A 76 33.90 -18.74 13.93
C LEU A 76 33.75 -18.26 15.38
N LYS A 77 32.90 -17.28 15.63
CA LYS A 77 32.63 -16.72 16.95
C LYS A 77 31.17 -16.89 17.33
N ALA A 78 30.94 -17.40 18.54
CA ALA A 78 29.61 -17.54 19.10
C ALA A 78 29.45 -16.62 20.33
N TYR A 79 28.30 -15.91 20.35
CA TYR A 79 27.98 -15.00 21.45
C TYR A 79 26.68 -15.44 22.12
N LEU A 80 26.57 -15.23 23.40
CA LEU A 80 25.37 -15.40 24.21
C LEU A 80 25.12 -14.10 24.99
N ASN A 81 23.94 -13.50 24.84
CA ASN A 81 23.53 -12.26 25.48
C ASN A 81 24.60 -11.16 25.36
N GLY A 82 25.07 -10.94 24.12
CA GLY A 82 26.11 -9.95 23.79
C GLY A 82 27.55 -10.34 24.14
N LYS A 83 27.78 -11.38 24.94
CA LYS A 83 29.12 -11.79 25.38
C LYS A 83 29.70 -12.87 24.46
N LEU A 84 30.94 -12.67 23.97
CA LEU A 84 31.69 -13.73 23.25
C LEU A 84 31.92 -14.92 24.20
N VAL A 85 31.42 -16.09 23.82
CA VAL A 85 31.52 -17.32 24.64
C VAL A 85 32.36 -18.41 23.98
N LEU A 86 32.49 -18.45 22.66
CA LEU A 86 33.31 -19.40 21.92
C LEU A 86 33.97 -18.74 20.72
N GLU A 87 35.23 -19.05 20.48
CA GLU A 87 35.95 -18.73 19.24
C GLU A 87 36.69 -19.99 18.77
N LYS A 88 36.54 -20.36 17.50
CA LYS A 88 37.18 -21.52 16.89
C LYS A 88 37.57 -21.20 15.45
N GLU A 89 38.51 -21.94 14.91
CA GLU A 89 38.87 -21.90 13.50
C GLU A 89 38.47 -23.20 12.82
N ASP A 90 37.85 -23.08 11.67
CA ASP A 90 37.51 -24.22 10.80
C ASP A 90 37.29 -23.73 9.35
N THR A 91 37.80 -24.50 8.38
CA THR A 91 37.78 -24.15 6.95
C THR A 91 36.90 -25.08 6.13
N SER A 92 36.12 -25.94 6.77
CA SER A 92 35.36 -27.01 6.06
C SER A 92 34.24 -26.47 5.17
N LEU A 93 33.68 -25.31 5.52
CA LEU A 93 32.64 -24.62 4.73
C LEU A 93 33.02 -23.14 4.61
N THR A 94 33.14 -22.64 3.39
CA THR A 94 33.63 -21.27 3.12
C THR A 94 32.52 -20.27 2.82
N ASN A 95 31.39 -20.72 2.27
CA ASN A 95 30.25 -19.91 1.88
C ASN A 95 28.94 -20.69 2.06
N GLY A 96 27.83 -20.04 1.87
CA GLY A 96 26.47 -20.58 1.95
C GLY A 96 25.49 -19.59 2.57
N ALA A 97 24.24 -19.99 2.65
CA ALA A 97 23.14 -19.23 3.23
C ALA A 97 23.15 -19.21 4.77
N VAL A 98 22.19 -18.55 5.37
CA VAL A 98 21.86 -18.63 6.80
C VAL A 98 20.54 -19.40 6.98
N ALA A 99 20.36 -20.04 8.13
CA ALA A 99 19.15 -20.78 8.47
C ALA A 99 18.88 -20.80 9.97
N LEU A 100 17.63 -21.05 10.33
CA LEU A 100 17.21 -21.39 11.68
C LEU A 100 17.06 -22.91 11.79
N MET A 101 17.55 -23.50 12.86
CA MET A 101 17.48 -24.93 13.03
C MET A 101 16.82 -25.30 14.35
N THR A 102 15.87 -26.22 14.27
CA THR A 102 15.29 -26.90 15.43
C THR A 102 15.51 -28.40 15.30
N LYS A 103 16.02 -29.02 16.35
CA LYS A 103 16.15 -30.49 16.38
C LYS A 103 15.40 -31.06 17.57
N LYS A 104 14.15 -31.53 17.32
CA LYS A 104 13.27 -32.12 18.34
C LYS A 104 13.04 -31.20 19.56
N VAL A 105 12.88 -29.92 19.37
CA VAL A 105 12.59 -28.92 20.39
C VAL A 105 11.59 -27.92 19.81
N ASN A 106 10.67 -27.45 20.63
CA ASN A 106 9.81 -26.34 20.26
C ASN A 106 10.54 -25.05 20.56
N VAL A 107 10.71 -24.18 19.55
CA VAL A 107 11.53 -22.98 19.64
C VAL A 107 10.76 -21.82 19.03
N LEU A 108 10.86 -20.67 19.67
CA LEU A 108 10.51 -19.39 19.11
C LEU A 108 11.81 -18.64 18.75
N PHE A 109 11.83 -18.02 17.60
CA PHE A 109 12.89 -17.14 17.13
C PHE A 109 12.33 -15.75 16.94
N ASP A 110 13.12 -14.72 17.27
CA ASP A 110 12.73 -13.31 17.13
C ASP A 110 13.97 -12.45 16.84
N ASP A 111 13.77 -11.22 16.36
CA ASP A 111 14.83 -10.23 16.09
C ASP A 111 15.99 -10.79 15.24
N ILE A 112 15.71 -11.61 14.23
CA ILE A 112 16.74 -12.23 13.40
C ILE A 112 17.36 -11.22 12.45
N LYS A 113 18.66 -11.00 12.60
CA LYS A 113 19.44 -10.06 11.79
C LYS A 113 20.63 -10.75 11.14
N VAL A 114 20.84 -10.50 9.86
CA VAL A 114 21.99 -10.97 9.10
C VAL A 114 22.77 -9.75 8.63
N THR A 115 24.04 -9.66 9.01
CA THR A 115 24.94 -8.56 8.61
C THR A 115 26.12 -9.13 7.86
N ASN A 116 26.44 -8.58 6.69
CA ASN A 116 27.70 -8.89 6.01
C ASN A 116 28.83 -8.20 6.77
N LEU A 117 29.81 -8.98 7.21
CA LEU A 117 31.06 -8.45 7.75
C LEU A 117 31.94 -8.12 6.52
N SER A 118 32.05 -6.85 6.18
CA SER A 118 33.04 -6.39 5.21
C SER A 118 34.42 -6.73 5.76
N ALA A 119 35.23 -7.45 4.99
CA ALA A 119 36.61 -7.72 5.34
C ALA A 119 37.38 -6.37 5.37
N GLY A 120 37.74 -5.90 6.54
CA GLY A 120 38.73 -4.87 6.69
C GLY A 120 40.10 -5.45 6.35
N GLY A 121 40.72 -4.97 5.29
CA GLY A 121 42.06 -5.37 4.88
C GLY A 121 42.30 -5.11 3.39
N ASP A 122 43.10 -4.11 3.08
CA ASP A 122 43.51 -3.70 1.75
C ASP A 122 44.12 -4.88 0.97
N VAL A 123 43.52 -5.23 -0.15
CA VAL A 123 44.19 -6.00 -1.21
C VAL A 123 44.14 -5.15 -2.46
N VAL A 124 45.28 -4.56 -2.81
CA VAL A 124 45.49 -3.91 -4.09
C VAL A 124 45.62 -5.01 -5.17
N VAL A 125 44.68 -5.04 -6.08
CA VAL A 125 44.79 -5.85 -7.31
C VAL A 125 44.98 -4.86 -8.46
N PRO A 126 45.98 -5.07 -9.37
CA PRO A 126 46.21 -4.17 -10.51
C PRO A 126 45.05 -4.23 -11.49
N VAL A 127 44.55 -3.09 -11.89
CA VAL A 127 43.46 -2.94 -12.86
C VAL A 127 44.06 -2.62 -14.22
N ASP A 128 43.71 -3.45 -15.22
CA ASP A 128 43.87 -3.17 -16.63
C ASP A 128 42.71 -2.24 -17.09
N PRO A 129 42.98 -1.12 -17.80
CA PRO A 129 41.95 -0.13 -18.08
C PRO A 129 41.18 -0.48 -19.36
N THR A 130 39.95 -0.91 -19.22
CA THR A 130 38.94 -0.77 -20.27
C THR A 130 37.86 0.21 -19.83
N PRO A 131 37.36 1.10 -20.69
CA PRO A 131 36.42 2.15 -20.28
C PRO A 131 35.06 1.53 -19.99
N VAL A 132 34.61 1.66 -18.75
CA VAL A 132 33.23 1.35 -18.35
C VAL A 132 32.53 2.67 -18.11
N ASP A 133 31.40 2.87 -18.78
CA ASP A 133 30.47 3.97 -18.54
C ASP A 133 30.16 4.11 -17.05
N PRO A 134 30.08 5.32 -16.50
CA PRO A 134 29.88 5.52 -15.07
C PRO A 134 28.48 5.05 -14.64
N LYS A 135 28.44 3.93 -13.92
CA LYS A 135 27.26 3.62 -13.09
C LYS A 135 27.00 4.80 -12.15
N PRO A 136 25.74 5.23 -11.98
CA PRO A 136 25.42 6.23 -10.97
C PRO A 136 25.81 5.70 -9.58
N VAL A 137 26.75 6.39 -8.95
CA VAL A 137 27.10 6.13 -7.54
C VAL A 137 25.94 6.65 -6.71
N ASN A 138 25.24 5.76 -6.02
CA ASN A 138 24.28 6.18 -5.00
C ASN A 138 25.05 6.99 -3.95
N PRO A 139 24.68 8.25 -3.68
CA PRO A 139 25.29 8.99 -2.59
C PRO A 139 24.97 8.27 -1.26
N ILE A 140 26.00 8.07 -0.45
CA ILE A 140 25.87 7.71 0.97
C ILE A 140 24.93 8.75 1.59
N PRO A 141 23.85 8.37 2.30
CA PRO A 141 23.03 9.35 2.98
C PRO A 141 23.89 10.03 4.05
N SER A 142 24.27 11.28 3.80
CA SER A 142 24.54 12.22 4.88
C SER A 142 23.26 12.32 5.72
N GLU A 143 23.36 12.69 6.99
CA GLU A 143 22.22 13.01 7.87
C GLU A 143 21.40 14.19 7.30
N GLU A 144 20.91 14.05 6.07
CA GLU A 144 20.00 14.98 5.45
C GLU A 144 18.58 14.65 5.90
N GLY A 145 18.13 15.50 6.73
CA GLY A 145 16.80 15.86 7.16
C GLY A 145 15.77 14.74 7.29
N ALA A 146 15.09 14.70 8.44
CA ALA A 146 13.93 13.83 8.72
C ALA A 146 12.85 13.80 7.61
N LEU A 147 12.91 14.73 6.66
CA LEU A 147 11.96 14.88 5.55
C LEU A 147 12.33 14.12 4.27
N SER A 148 13.54 13.58 4.14
CA SER A 148 13.98 12.88 2.90
C SER A 148 13.08 11.68 2.55
N LYS A 149 12.47 11.02 3.53
CA LYS A 149 11.51 9.93 3.33
C LYS A 149 10.22 10.35 2.59
N TYR A 150 9.93 11.66 2.57
CA TYR A 150 8.75 12.23 1.88
C TYR A 150 9.06 12.81 0.51
N SER A 151 10.25 12.55 -0.03
CA SER A 151 10.60 12.92 -1.40
C SER A 151 9.78 12.12 -2.41
N VAL A 152 9.46 12.75 -3.55
CA VAL A 152 8.80 12.04 -4.64
C VAL A 152 9.67 10.91 -5.16
N THR A 153 9.12 9.73 -5.23
CA THR A 153 9.76 8.55 -5.82
C THR A 153 8.79 7.83 -6.75
N GLY A 154 9.13 6.64 -7.19
CA GLY A 154 8.25 5.87 -8.06
C GLY A 154 8.28 6.38 -9.51
N PHE A 155 7.28 6.02 -10.27
CA PHE A 155 7.16 6.44 -11.68
C PHE A 155 7.01 7.96 -11.83
N SER A 156 6.61 8.67 -10.76
CA SER A 156 6.57 10.15 -10.75
C SER A 156 7.90 10.81 -10.36
N ALA A 157 8.98 10.05 -10.17
CA ALA A 157 10.29 10.59 -9.81
C ALA A 157 10.71 11.76 -10.70
N GLY A 158 11.25 12.82 -10.09
CA GLY A 158 11.59 14.07 -10.78
C GLY A 158 10.38 14.95 -11.13
N ASN A 159 9.19 14.68 -10.59
CA ASN A 159 8.06 15.61 -10.64
C ASN A 159 8.38 16.83 -9.75
N VAL A 160 8.28 18.01 -10.29
CA VAL A 160 8.57 19.27 -9.59
C VAL A 160 7.31 20.06 -9.24
N GLY A 161 6.15 19.54 -9.61
CA GLY A 161 4.88 20.26 -9.44
C GLY A 161 4.92 21.64 -10.06
N GLY A 162 4.34 22.62 -9.39
CA GLY A 162 4.43 24.04 -9.74
C GLY A 162 5.78 24.68 -9.43
N GLY A 163 6.66 23.95 -8.73
CA GLY A 163 7.91 24.48 -8.19
C GLY A 163 7.73 25.20 -6.84
N VAL A 164 8.85 25.61 -6.25
CA VAL A 164 8.86 26.40 -5.02
C VAL A 164 8.64 27.87 -5.40
N ILE A 165 7.39 28.31 -5.30
CA ILE A 165 6.92 29.66 -5.67
C ILE A 165 6.74 30.48 -4.39
N ASP A 166 7.16 31.75 -4.42
CA ASP A 166 6.93 32.71 -3.33
C ASP A 166 5.41 32.99 -3.18
N GLU A 167 4.92 33.08 -1.94
CA GLU A 167 3.50 33.30 -1.64
C GLU A 167 2.97 34.65 -2.16
N ASN A 168 3.84 35.61 -2.45
CA ASN A 168 3.49 36.92 -3.03
C ASN A 168 3.53 36.93 -4.58
N SER A 169 3.88 35.81 -5.22
CA SER A 169 3.91 35.70 -6.67
C SER A 169 2.51 35.60 -7.26
N GLU A 170 2.29 36.21 -8.43
CA GLU A 170 1.04 36.03 -9.21
C GLU A 170 0.79 34.56 -9.61
N ALA A 171 1.84 33.73 -9.62
CA ALA A 171 1.74 32.30 -9.88
C ALA A 171 1.31 31.49 -8.64
N TYR A 172 1.15 32.14 -7.49
CA TYR A 172 0.68 31.53 -6.24
C TYR A 172 -0.72 32.02 -5.91
N ALA A 173 -1.68 31.11 -5.83
CA ALA A 173 -3.07 31.42 -5.46
C ALA A 173 -3.40 30.80 -4.10
N LYS A 174 -3.67 31.64 -3.11
CA LYS A 174 -4.25 31.21 -1.84
C LYS A 174 -5.77 31.30 -1.94
N VAL A 175 -6.44 30.16 -1.82
CA VAL A 175 -7.89 30.03 -2.03
C VAL A 175 -8.59 29.64 -0.74
N THR A 176 -9.71 30.30 -0.46
CA THR A 176 -10.54 30.11 0.73
C THR A 176 -11.98 29.69 0.39
N ASN A 177 -12.35 29.74 -0.88
CA ASN A 177 -13.70 29.47 -1.37
C ASN A 177 -13.72 28.92 -2.80
N ALA A 178 -14.88 28.47 -3.23
CA ALA A 178 -15.10 27.86 -4.53
C ALA A 178 -14.79 28.78 -5.72
N THR A 179 -15.06 30.07 -5.61
CA THR A 179 -14.82 31.03 -6.70
C THR A 179 -13.33 31.24 -6.94
N GLU A 180 -12.56 31.40 -5.87
CA GLU A 180 -11.10 31.53 -5.94
C GLU A 180 -10.47 30.27 -6.51
N LEU A 181 -10.90 29.08 -6.03
CA LEU A 181 -10.42 27.79 -6.56
C LEU A 181 -10.75 27.64 -8.06
N ALA A 182 -11.99 27.95 -8.47
CA ALA A 182 -12.40 27.89 -9.86
C ALA A 182 -11.56 28.82 -10.76
N ASN A 183 -11.27 30.03 -10.29
CA ASN A 183 -10.43 30.98 -11.03
C ASN A 183 -8.98 30.50 -11.15
N ALA A 184 -8.41 29.96 -10.08
CA ALA A 184 -7.05 29.42 -10.09
C ALA A 184 -6.90 28.20 -11.02
N LEU A 185 -7.93 27.37 -11.12
CA LEU A 185 -7.95 26.17 -11.98
C LEU A 185 -8.24 26.45 -13.46
N LYS A 186 -8.57 27.70 -13.85
CA LYS A 186 -8.80 28.04 -15.25
C LYS A 186 -7.56 27.78 -16.10
N LYS A 187 -7.74 27.13 -17.25
CA LYS A 187 -6.67 26.98 -18.23
C LYS A 187 -6.11 28.35 -18.62
N GLY A 188 -4.79 28.50 -18.51
CA GLY A 188 -4.12 29.75 -18.83
C GLY A 188 -4.19 30.81 -17.71
N SER A 189 -4.58 30.47 -16.50
CA SER A 189 -4.55 31.37 -15.34
C SER A 189 -3.16 31.88 -14.98
N GLY A 190 -2.11 31.16 -15.41
CA GLY A 190 -0.73 31.44 -14.98
C GLY A 190 -0.37 30.86 -13.61
N VAL A 191 -1.35 30.35 -12.87
CA VAL A 191 -1.16 29.79 -11.53
C VAL A 191 -0.35 28.50 -11.60
N LYS A 192 0.64 28.38 -10.74
CA LYS A 192 1.50 27.19 -10.56
C LYS A 192 1.29 26.53 -9.21
N VAL A 193 0.89 27.29 -8.20
CA VAL A 193 0.64 26.81 -6.85
C VAL A 193 -0.74 27.27 -6.38
N ILE A 194 -1.54 26.33 -5.89
CA ILE A 194 -2.83 26.61 -5.25
C ILE A 194 -2.76 26.10 -3.81
N GLU A 195 -2.77 27.02 -2.85
CA GLU A 195 -2.93 26.72 -1.43
C GLU A 195 -4.41 26.75 -1.08
N ILE A 196 -4.97 25.62 -0.66
CA ILE A 196 -6.31 25.55 -0.08
C ILE A 196 -6.20 25.86 1.40
N ALA A 197 -6.62 27.07 1.79
CA ALA A 197 -6.39 27.60 3.13
C ALA A 197 -7.50 27.25 4.12
N ASN A 198 -8.70 26.97 3.64
CA ASN A 198 -9.88 26.63 4.44
C ASN A 198 -10.58 25.40 3.87
N ASP A 199 -11.43 24.79 4.67
CA ASP A 199 -12.39 23.81 4.17
C ASP A 199 -13.33 24.46 3.15
N ILE A 200 -13.58 23.75 2.04
CA ILE A 200 -14.43 24.25 0.95
C ILE A 200 -15.48 23.20 0.61
N ASP A 201 -16.75 23.60 0.72
CA ASP A 201 -17.86 22.81 0.18
C ASP A 201 -18.05 23.16 -1.31
N LEU A 202 -17.91 22.16 -2.16
CA LEU A 202 -18.03 22.26 -3.61
C LEU A 202 -19.34 21.63 -4.13
N GLY A 203 -20.35 21.46 -3.28
CA GLY A 203 -21.69 21.08 -3.68
C GLY A 203 -22.21 22.02 -4.76
N TRP A 204 -22.76 21.48 -5.86
CA TRP A 204 -23.13 22.28 -7.04
C TRP A 204 -24.05 23.46 -6.69
N ASN A 205 -25.09 23.22 -5.89
CA ASN A 205 -26.05 24.26 -5.53
C ASN A 205 -25.49 25.27 -4.52
N MET A 206 -24.40 24.93 -3.85
CA MET A 206 -23.69 25.84 -2.92
C MET A 206 -22.65 26.69 -3.63
N LEU A 207 -22.26 26.33 -4.87
CA LEU A 207 -21.34 27.15 -5.65
C LEU A 207 -21.96 28.50 -5.97
N PRO A 208 -21.26 29.62 -5.73
CA PRO A 208 -21.70 30.92 -6.19
C PRO A 208 -21.74 30.99 -7.72
N ASP A 209 -22.53 31.90 -8.28
CA ASP A 209 -22.73 31.99 -9.75
C ASP A 209 -21.42 32.22 -10.50
N GLU A 210 -20.49 32.97 -9.91
CA GLU A 210 -19.16 33.22 -10.48
C GLU A 210 -18.35 31.92 -10.63
N ALA A 211 -18.41 31.03 -9.64
CA ALA A 211 -17.75 29.73 -9.72
C ALA A 211 -18.41 28.82 -10.76
N LYS A 212 -19.74 28.80 -10.84
CA LYS A 212 -20.49 28.06 -11.87
C LYS A 212 -20.14 28.54 -13.27
N LYS A 213 -20.00 29.84 -13.46
CA LYS A 213 -19.60 30.46 -14.75
C LYS A 213 -18.15 30.21 -15.12
N ALA A 214 -17.29 29.83 -14.18
CA ALA A 214 -15.87 29.61 -14.43
C ALA A 214 -15.57 28.43 -15.37
N SER A 215 -16.55 27.58 -15.70
CA SER A 215 -16.45 26.39 -16.58
C SER A 215 -15.51 25.28 -16.11
N VAL A 216 -14.86 25.43 -14.98
CA VAL A 216 -13.98 24.39 -14.38
C VAL A 216 -14.76 23.35 -13.58
N PHE A 217 -16.01 23.63 -13.22
CA PHE A 217 -16.90 22.70 -12.54
C PHE A 217 -17.94 22.12 -13.48
N THR A 218 -18.27 20.84 -13.26
CA THR A 218 -19.43 20.18 -13.86
C THR A 218 -20.23 19.49 -12.76
N VAL A 219 -21.55 19.40 -12.96
CA VAL A 219 -22.42 18.64 -12.06
C VAL A 219 -22.51 17.19 -12.52
N HIS A 220 -22.60 16.27 -11.56
CA HIS A 220 -22.98 14.90 -11.79
C HIS A 220 -24.46 14.71 -11.43
N ASN A 221 -25.21 14.09 -12.35
CA ASN A 221 -26.60 13.76 -12.12
C ASN A 221 -26.72 12.33 -11.60
N SER A 222 -27.55 12.14 -10.59
CA SER A 222 -27.92 10.86 -10.05
C SER A 222 -29.42 10.63 -10.12
N ALA A 223 -29.87 9.38 -10.25
CA ALA A 223 -31.29 9.04 -10.22
C ALA A 223 -31.87 9.18 -8.82
N ILE A 224 -31.10 8.79 -7.80
CA ILE A 224 -31.45 8.92 -6.38
C ILE A 224 -30.20 9.46 -5.69
N THR A 225 -30.30 10.67 -5.17
CA THR A 225 -29.17 11.36 -4.52
C THR A 225 -29.32 11.31 -3.00
N HIS A 226 -28.18 11.33 -2.31
CA HIS A 226 -28.12 11.56 -0.87
C HIS A 226 -28.92 12.81 -0.49
N PRO A 227 -29.67 12.85 0.65
CA PRO A 227 -30.49 13.99 1.03
C PRO A 227 -29.76 15.33 1.03
N LEU A 228 -28.50 15.38 1.46
CA LEU A 228 -27.67 16.58 1.38
C LEU A 228 -27.30 16.93 -0.07
N LEU A 229 -27.00 15.95 -0.91
CA LEU A 229 -26.64 16.15 -2.31
C LEU A 229 -27.84 16.54 -3.19
N LYS A 230 -29.06 16.09 -2.89
CA LYS A 230 -30.31 16.58 -3.54
C LYS A 230 -30.43 18.08 -3.44
N LYS A 231 -29.98 18.69 -2.35
CA LYS A 231 -30.04 20.13 -2.12
C LYS A 231 -28.84 20.86 -2.70
N THR A 232 -27.66 20.26 -2.65
CA THR A 232 -26.39 20.88 -3.01
C THR A 232 -25.81 20.34 -4.31
N GLY A 233 -26.14 19.07 -4.69
CA GLY A 233 -25.51 18.37 -5.80
C GLY A 233 -24.02 18.16 -5.59
N VAL A 234 -23.34 17.56 -6.57
CA VAL A 234 -21.89 17.35 -6.54
C VAL A 234 -21.21 18.06 -7.71
N SER A 235 -19.93 18.34 -7.57
CA SER A 235 -19.12 18.97 -8.61
C SER A 235 -17.95 18.08 -9.02
N LYS A 236 -17.54 18.21 -10.28
CA LYS A 236 -16.26 17.69 -10.77
C LYS A 236 -15.41 18.87 -11.22
N ALA A 237 -14.30 19.11 -10.52
CA ALA A 237 -13.36 20.15 -10.87
C ALA A 237 -12.47 19.67 -12.03
N LYS A 238 -12.50 20.38 -13.18
CA LYS A 238 -11.67 20.08 -14.34
C LYS A 238 -10.34 20.81 -14.27
N VAL A 239 -9.27 20.08 -14.48
CA VAL A 239 -7.89 20.60 -14.51
C VAL A 239 -7.27 20.15 -15.83
N ASP A 240 -7.29 21.04 -16.84
CA ASP A 240 -6.93 20.67 -18.20
C ASP A 240 -5.61 21.30 -18.63
N SER A 241 -4.68 20.47 -19.10
CA SER A 241 -3.45 20.87 -19.81
C SER A 241 -2.50 21.77 -19.00
N PHE A 242 -2.47 21.63 -17.68
CA PHE A 242 -1.42 22.27 -16.86
C PHE A 242 -0.08 21.56 -17.07
N ASP A 243 0.98 22.34 -17.13
CA ASP A 243 2.37 21.87 -17.06
C ASP A 243 3.07 22.53 -15.87
N GLY A 244 3.20 21.76 -14.79
CA GLY A 244 3.62 22.24 -13.47
C GLY A 244 2.46 22.87 -12.69
N LEU A 245 1.89 22.10 -11.75
CA LEU A 245 0.84 22.56 -10.83
C LEU A 245 0.99 21.83 -9.49
N THR A 246 1.02 22.58 -8.40
CA THR A 246 0.88 22.04 -7.04
C THR A 246 -0.43 22.53 -6.43
N ILE A 247 -1.28 21.62 -5.98
CA ILE A 247 -2.48 21.90 -5.17
C ILE A 247 -2.23 21.32 -3.80
N TYR A 248 -2.24 22.14 -2.75
CA TYR A 248 -1.92 21.67 -1.42
C TYR A 248 -2.68 22.43 -0.33
N SER A 249 -2.64 21.92 0.89
CA SER A 249 -3.09 22.64 2.08
C SER A 249 -2.02 22.58 3.18
N LYS A 250 -1.81 23.64 3.94
CA LYS A 250 -0.89 23.65 5.09
C LYS A 250 -1.38 22.79 6.25
N ASN A 251 -2.69 22.70 6.41
CA ASN A 251 -3.36 22.14 7.59
C ASN A 251 -4.33 21.00 7.27
N GLY A 252 -4.27 20.44 6.07
CA GLY A 252 -5.12 19.31 5.69
C GLY A 252 -6.58 19.70 5.42
N ALA A 253 -6.81 20.90 4.86
CA ALA A 253 -8.15 21.40 4.57
C ALA A 253 -9.00 20.37 3.82
N LYS A 254 -10.31 20.35 4.16
CA LYS A 254 -11.28 19.42 3.61
C LYS A 254 -11.98 20.01 2.39
N LEU A 255 -12.05 19.22 1.32
CA LEU A 255 -12.91 19.44 0.16
C LEU A 255 -14.06 18.43 0.21
N THR A 256 -15.30 18.92 0.28
CA THR A 256 -16.49 18.09 0.29
C THR A 256 -17.28 18.18 -1.00
N HIS A 257 -18.02 17.11 -1.32
CA HIS A 257 -18.94 17.00 -2.46
C HIS A 257 -18.29 17.20 -3.83
N ALA A 258 -16.98 16.96 -3.95
CA ALA A 258 -16.29 17.15 -5.22
C ALA A 258 -15.18 16.13 -5.49
N GLY A 259 -14.96 15.91 -6.78
CA GLY A 259 -13.78 15.22 -7.30
C GLY A 259 -12.99 16.11 -8.27
N PHE A 260 -11.72 15.75 -8.50
CA PHE A 260 -10.86 16.38 -9.51
C PHE A 260 -10.76 15.49 -10.77
N SER A 261 -10.74 16.13 -11.94
CA SER A 261 -10.48 15.48 -13.22
C SER A 261 -9.29 16.15 -13.90
N PHE A 262 -8.13 15.49 -13.86
CA PHE A 262 -6.91 15.94 -14.55
C PHE A 262 -6.87 15.37 -15.96
N LYS A 263 -6.71 16.24 -16.98
CA LYS A 263 -6.63 15.83 -18.39
C LYS A 263 -5.42 16.45 -19.08
N GLY A 264 -4.56 15.59 -19.66
CA GLY A 264 -3.40 16.02 -20.41
C GLY A 264 -2.44 16.92 -19.64
N CYS A 265 -2.41 16.79 -18.31
CA CYS A 265 -1.54 17.57 -17.44
C CYS A 265 -0.16 16.92 -17.32
N LYS A 266 0.84 17.75 -16.97
CA LYS A 266 2.20 17.29 -16.67
C LYS A 266 2.67 17.90 -15.36
N ASN A 267 3.52 17.17 -14.63
CA ASN A 267 4.12 17.64 -13.37
C ASN A 267 3.06 18.19 -12.39
N VAL A 268 2.08 17.35 -12.04
CA VAL A 268 1.04 17.73 -11.07
C VAL A 268 1.36 17.12 -9.71
N VAL A 269 1.20 17.93 -8.66
CA VAL A 269 1.30 17.50 -7.26
C VAL A 269 0.03 17.88 -6.53
N VAL A 270 -0.56 16.91 -5.82
CA VAL A 270 -1.70 17.11 -4.90
C VAL A 270 -1.26 16.65 -3.52
N ARG A 271 -1.18 17.55 -2.55
CA ARG A 271 -0.63 17.22 -1.21
C ARG A 271 -1.50 17.73 -0.07
N ASN A 272 -1.58 16.91 0.98
CA ASN A 272 -2.12 17.30 2.28
C ASN A 272 -3.54 17.85 2.22
N ILE A 273 -4.42 17.18 1.48
CA ILE A 273 -5.82 17.56 1.30
C ILE A 273 -6.70 16.42 1.77
N THR A 274 -7.77 16.73 2.50
CA THR A 274 -8.82 15.77 2.86
C THR A 274 -9.96 15.87 1.85
N PHE A 275 -10.34 14.75 1.26
CA PHE A 275 -11.49 14.61 0.36
C PHE A 275 -12.58 13.79 1.06
N ASP A 276 -13.82 14.30 1.11
CA ASP A 276 -14.90 13.63 1.81
C ASP A 276 -16.28 13.92 1.19
N GLU A 277 -17.27 13.12 1.60
CA GLU A 277 -18.69 13.32 1.28
C GLU A 277 -19.01 13.27 -0.22
N PHE A 278 -18.37 12.38 -0.97
CA PHE A 278 -18.60 12.17 -2.41
C PHE A 278 -19.28 10.84 -2.68
N TRP A 279 -20.31 10.52 -1.90
CA TRP A 279 -21.03 9.26 -1.89
C TRP A 279 -22.53 9.44 -1.76
N GLU A 280 -23.29 8.53 -2.33
CA GLU A 280 -24.72 8.32 -2.06
C GLU A 280 -25.06 6.83 -2.08
N TRP A 281 -26.20 6.47 -1.52
CA TRP A 281 -26.73 5.11 -1.64
C TRP A 281 -27.09 4.78 -3.08
N ASP A 282 -26.67 3.62 -3.56
CA ASP A 282 -26.93 3.18 -4.93
C ASP A 282 -28.18 2.30 -5.02
N GLU A 283 -29.34 2.93 -5.12
CA GLU A 283 -30.57 2.23 -5.43
C GLU A 283 -30.69 1.92 -6.93
N SER A 284 -30.19 2.79 -7.78
CA SER A 284 -30.40 2.75 -9.24
C SER A 284 -29.71 1.57 -9.92
N THR A 285 -28.53 1.18 -9.49
CA THR A 285 -27.83 -0.02 -9.98
C THR A 285 -27.80 -1.15 -8.93
N LYS A 286 -28.74 -1.09 -8.00
CA LYS A 286 -28.97 -2.17 -7.01
C LYS A 286 -27.73 -2.51 -6.19
N GLY A 287 -26.95 -1.49 -5.80
CA GLY A 287 -25.73 -1.63 -5.03
C GLY A 287 -24.49 -2.01 -5.82
N ASN A 288 -24.49 -1.97 -7.16
CA ASN A 288 -23.33 -2.22 -8.00
C ASN A 288 -22.41 -1.01 -8.14
N TYR A 289 -22.93 0.20 -7.87
CA TYR A 289 -22.22 1.47 -7.94
C TYR A 289 -21.64 1.75 -9.35
N ASP A 290 -22.47 1.58 -10.40
CA ASP A 290 -22.10 1.79 -11.80
C ASP A 290 -22.82 2.99 -12.44
N ARG A 291 -23.62 3.75 -11.66
CA ARG A 291 -24.40 4.88 -12.18
C ARG A 291 -23.58 6.14 -12.37
N ASN A 292 -22.83 6.49 -11.35
CA ASN A 292 -22.10 7.75 -11.27
C ASN A 292 -20.59 7.50 -11.33
N ASP A 293 -19.87 8.27 -12.16
CA ASP A 293 -18.40 8.29 -12.23
C ASP A 293 -17.86 9.27 -11.17
N TRP A 294 -18.17 9.00 -9.88
CA TRP A 294 -17.76 9.84 -8.75
C TRP A 294 -16.51 9.28 -8.09
N ASP A 295 -15.40 9.45 -8.79
CA ASP A 295 -14.07 9.27 -8.23
C ASP A 295 -13.58 10.59 -7.65
N TYR A 296 -12.90 10.58 -6.51
CA TYR A 296 -12.27 11.80 -6.00
C TYR A 296 -11.20 12.32 -6.96
N VAL A 297 -10.44 11.45 -7.59
CA VAL A 297 -9.45 11.87 -8.58
C VAL A 297 -9.50 10.96 -9.80
N THR A 298 -9.79 11.56 -10.95
CA THR A 298 -9.70 10.88 -12.26
C THR A 298 -8.54 11.48 -13.05
N ILE A 299 -7.62 10.66 -13.58
CA ILE A 299 -6.40 11.10 -14.28
C ILE A 299 -6.39 10.52 -15.68
N GLU A 300 -6.43 11.39 -16.72
CA GLU A 300 -6.52 11.00 -18.12
C GLU A 300 -5.36 11.56 -18.97
N GLY A 301 -4.52 10.69 -19.53
CA GLY A 301 -3.45 11.08 -20.45
C GLY A 301 -2.45 12.07 -19.84
N CYS A 302 -2.20 11.97 -18.54
CA CYS A 302 -1.27 12.83 -17.82
C CYS A 302 0.14 12.22 -17.78
N ASN A 303 1.12 13.05 -17.43
CA ASN A 303 2.49 12.61 -17.25
C ASN A 303 3.06 13.22 -15.97
N LYS A 304 3.57 12.37 -15.06
CA LYS A 304 4.06 12.72 -13.74
C LYS A 304 3.00 13.42 -12.88
N VAL A 305 2.19 12.60 -12.22
CA VAL A 305 1.21 13.03 -11.21
C VAL A 305 1.63 12.41 -9.87
N TRP A 306 1.74 13.22 -8.84
CA TRP A 306 2.04 12.79 -7.49
C TRP A 306 0.94 13.24 -6.53
N ILE A 307 0.30 12.25 -5.88
CA ILE A 307 -0.70 12.47 -4.84
C ILE A 307 -0.08 12.01 -3.53
N ASP A 308 0.04 12.91 -2.56
CA ASP A 308 0.85 12.68 -1.37
C ASP A 308 0.18 13.22 -0.11
N HIS A 309 0.26 12.48 1.00
CA HIS A 309 -0.33 12.85 2.30
C HIS A 309 -1.78 13.33 2.20
N CYS A 310 -2.60 12.71 1.36
CA CYS A 310 -4.02 13.01 1.27
C CYS A 310 -4.84 12.00 2.08
N THR A 311 -5.98 12.45 2.58
CA THR A 311 -7.00 11.58 3.18
C THR A 311 -8.22 11.54 2.28
N PHE A 312 -8.72 10.33 2.01
CA PHE A 312 -9.90 10.11 1.19
C PHE A 312 -10.95 9.35 2.01
N GLY A 313 -12.13 9.92 2.12
CA GLY A 313 -13.30 9.26 2.66
C GLY A 313 -13.96 8.31 1.64
N LYS A 314 -15.19 7.89 1.93
CA LYS A 314 -15.95 7.01 1.05
C LYS A 314 -16.38 7.73 -0.23
N ALA A 315 -16.13 7.11 -1.38
CA ALA A 315 -16.63 7.55 -2.68
C ALA A 315 -17.74 6.64 -3.22
N TYR A 316 -18.51 7.15 -4.19
CA TYR A 316 -19.54 6.36 -4.87
C TYR A 316 -18.91 5.30 -5.78
N ASP A 317 -17.94 5.66 -6.63
CA ASP A 317 -17.21 4.73 -7.49
C ASP A 317 -15.79 4.49 -6.96
N GLY A 318 -14.75 4.79 -7.73
CA GLY A 318 -13.37 4.66 -7.31
C GLY A 318 -12.91 5.82 -6.41
N ILE A 319 -11.71 5.72 -5.90
CA ILE A 319 -11.06 6.81 -5.15
C ILE A 319 -10.14 7.59 -6.10
N ILE A 320 -9.18 6.89 -6.73
CA ILE A 320 -8.24 7.48 -7.68
C ILE A 320 -8.15 6.55 -8.88
N ASP A 321 -8.66 6.99 -10.01
CA ASP A 321 -8.66 6.23 -11.25
C ASP A 321 -7.72 6.84 -12.29
N SER A 322 -7.01 6.00 -13.02
CA SER A 322 -6.07 6.42 -14.06
C SER A 322 -6.36 5.73 -15.38
N LYS A 323 -6.34 6.50 -16.47
CA LYS A 323 -6.69 6.00 -17.79
C LYS A 323 -6.00 6.79 -18.91
N LYS A 324 -6.23 6.36 -20.16
CA LYS A 324 -5.71 7.00 -21.38
C LYS A 324 -4.19 7.14 -21.41
N GLY A 325 -3.50 6.04 -21.08
CA GLY A 325 -2.05 5.97 -21.15
C GLY A 325 -1.32 6.94 -20.22
N THR A 326 -1.91 7.26 -19.07
CA THR A 326 -1.24 8.07 -18.04
C THR A 326 0.07 7.41 -17.61
N LYS A 327 1.16 8.18 -17.67
CA LYS A 327 2.51 7.74 -17.26
C LYS A 327 2.97 8.48 -16.01
N GLY A 328 3.73 7.79 -15.19
CA GLY A 328 4.35 8.40 -14.02
C GLY A 328 3.37 8.83 -12.93
N LEU A 329 2.41 7.97 -12.56
CA LEU A 329 1.55 8.20 -11.39
C LEU A 329 2.20 7.61 -10.14
N THR A 330 2.35 8.41 -9.09
CA THR A 330 2.70 7.96 -7.73
C THR A 330 1.66 8.44 -6.74
N ILE A 331 1.20 7.54 -5.87
CA ILE A 331 0.31 7.82 -4.74
C ILE A 331 1.05 7.37 -3.48
N SER A 332 1.32 8.28 -2.56
CA SER A 332 2.14 7.99 -1.39
C SER A 332 1.62 8.63 -0.12
N TRP A 333 1.85 7.97 1.00
CA TRP A 333 1.50 8.45 2.34
C TRP A 333 0.04 8.89 2.47
N CYS A 334 -0.85 8.29 1.67
CA CYS A 334 -2.27 8.60 1.69
C CYS A 334 -3.04 7.63 2.60
N ARG A 335 -4.17 8.12 3.13
CA ARG A 335 -5.09 7.34 3.94
C ARG A 335 -6.44 7.24 3.24
N PHE A 336 -6.92 6.00 3.11
CA PHE A 336 -8.21 5.69 2.50
C PHE A 336 -9.14 5.12 3.57
N LEU A 337 -10.29 5.77 3.78
CA LEU A 337 -11.18 5.50 4.90
C LEU A 337 -12.55 5.00 4.43
N PRO A 338 -13.23 4.15 5.21
CA PRO A 338 -14.63 3.83 4.98
C PRO A 338 -15.52 5.05 5.26
N GLY A 339 -16.81 4.94 4.91
CA GLY A 339 -17.82 5.87 5.41
C GLY A 339 -17.94 5.76 6.93
N ASP A 340 -18.15 6.88 7.60
CA ASP A 340 -18.34 6.90 9.06
C ASP A 340 -19.84 7.01 9.39
N PRO A 341 -20.46 5.95 9.96
CA PRO A 341 -21.86 5.94 10.36
C PRO A 341 -22.24 7.02 11.39
N ASN A 342 -21.25 7.60 12.07
CA ASN A 342 -21.50 8.66 13.07
C ASN A 342 -21.60 10.06 12.46
N THR A 343 -21.18 10.25 11.20
CA THR A 343 -21.29 11.56 10.55
C THR A 343 -22.72 11.90 10.16
N THR A 344 -23.05 13.19 10.20
CA THR A 344 -24.37 13.68 9.74
C THR A 344 -24.61 13.32 8.28
N PHE A 345 -23.57 13.41 7.44
CA PHE A 345 -23.66 13.07 6.02
C PHE A 345 -24.08 11.62 5.81
N PHE A 346 -23.36 10.66 6.40
CA PHE A 346 -23.64 9.24 6.22
C PHE A 346 -25.00 8.86 6.80
N LYS A 347 -25.26 9.29 8.05
CA LYS A 347 -26.49 8.98 8.77
C LYS A 347 -27.74 9.52 8.09
N SER A 348 -27.68 10.74 7.55
CA SER A 348 -28.86 11.38 6.92
C SER A 348 -29.40 10.59 5.73
N MET A 349 -28.53 9.84 5.00
CA MET A 349 -28.97 8.95 3.92
C MET A 349 -29.84 7.80 4.45
N PHE A 350 -29.43 7.20 5.56
CA PHE A 350 -30.17 6.08 6.16
C PHE A 350 -31.44 6.54 6.84
N ASP A 351 -31.44 7.69 7.50
CA ASP A 351 -32.63 8.32 8.08
C ASP A 351 -33.67 8.64 6.96
N GLU A 352 -33.22 9.15 5.80
CA GLU A 352 -34.09 9.36 4.64
C GLU A 352 -34.69 8.06 4.13
N MET A 353 -33.86 7.01 3.96
CA MET A 353 -34.34 5.72 3.47
C MET A 353 -35.29 5.04 4.46
N GLU A 354 -35.02 5.15 5.77
CA GLU A 354 -35.88 4.59 6.81
C GLU A 354 -37.25 5.26 6.82
N ASN A 355 -37.28 6.59 6.61
CA ASN A 355 -38.52 7.36 6.58
C ASN A 355 -39.30 7.19 5.26
N ASN A 356 -38.63 6.87 4.16
CA ASN A 356 -39.20 6.83 2.81
C ASN A 356 -38.93 5.50 2.11
N LYS A 357 -39.08 4.36 2.81
CA LYS A 357 -38.74 3.00 2.32
C LYS A 357 -39.32 2.68 0.92
N SER A 358 -40.51 3.16 0.62
CA SER A 358 -41.17 2.91 -0.68
C SER A 358 -40.39 3.53 -1.88
N ALA A 359 -39.60 4.55 -1.64
CA ALA A 359 -38.75 5.17 -2.65
C ALA A 359 -37.39 4.43 -2.84
N TYR A 360 -37.07 3.49 -1.96
CA TYR A 360 -35.81 2.76 -1.91
C TYR A 360 -36.04 1.25 -1.88
N PRO A 361 -36.41 0.62 -3.03
CA PRO A 361 -36.76 -0.80 -3.10
C PRO A 361 -35.69 -1.76 -2.55
N MET A 362 -34.40 -1.51 -2.81
CA MET A 362 -33.33 -2.34 -2.27
C MET A 362 -33.24 -2.22 -0.75
N TYR A 363 -33.21 -0.99 -0.24
CA TYR A 363 -33.20 -0.76 1.21
C TYR A 363 -34.39 -1.42 1.90
N ASN A 364 -35.59 -1.20 1.36
CA ASN A 364 -36.81 -1.81 1.89
C ASN A 364 -36.77 -3.34 1.87
N TYR A 365 -36.22 -3.94 0.81
CA TYR A 365 -36.01 -5.38 0.72
C TYR A 365 -35.07 -5.90 1.83
N LEU A 366 -33.92 -5.21 2.03
CA LEU A 366 -32.95 -5.56 3.08
C LEU A 366 -33.58 -5.50 4.48
N ARG A 367 -34.38 -4.46 4.77
CA ARG A 367 -35.16 -4.33 6.00
C ARG A 367 -36.18 -5.50 6.15
N GLY A 368 -36.81 -5.88 5.03
CA GLY A 368 -37.72 -7.02 4.97
C GLY A 368 -37.07 -8.38 5.20
N GLN A 369 -35.75 -8.51 4.98
CA GLN A 369 -34.96 -9.70 5.33
C GLN A 369 -34.56 -9.75 6.82
N GLY A 370 -34.95 -8.77 7.62
CA GLY A 370 -34.70 -8.72 9.06
C GLY A 370 -33.41 -7.99 9.45
N LEU A 371 -32.69 -7.38 8.49
CA LEU A 371 -31.53 -6.57 8.81
C LEU A 371 -31.95 -5.27 9.48
N SER A 372 -31.29 -4.86 10.55
CA SER A 372 -31.50 -3.56 11.19
C SER A 372 -30.91 -2.43 10.29
N MET A 373 -31.26 -1.18 10.58
CA MET A 373 -30.61 -0.04 9.90
C MET A 373 -29.10 -0.04 10.18
N GLU A 374 -28.72 -0.33 11.40
CA GLU A 374 -27.32 -0.43 11.84
C GLU A 374 -26.56 -1.52 11.10
N ASP A 375 -27.16 -2.71 10.90
CA ASP A 375 -26.57 -3.79 10.10
C ASP A 375 -26.30 -3.32 8.68
N ILE A 376 -27.28 -2.65 8.06
CA ILE A 376 -27.15 -2.14 6.70
C ILE A 376 -26.09 -1.03 6.63
N MET A 377 -26.05 -0.12 7.61
CA MET A 377 -25.02 0.90 7.70
C MET A 377 -23.61 0.29 7.81
N GLN A 378 -23.45 -0.72 8.67
CA GLN A 378 -22.16 -1.40 8.85
C GLN A 378 -21.68 -2.08 7.57
N VAL A 379 -22.56 -2.71 6.81
CA VAL A 379 -22.22 -3.35 5.52
C VAL A 379 -21.98 -2.32 4.41
N ALA A 380 -22.66 -1.18 4.47
CA ALA A 380 -22.52 -0.11 3.49
C ALA A 380 -21.28 0.77 3.72
N ALA A 381 -20.77 0.86 4.96
CA ALA A 381 -19.66 1.75 5.30
C ALA A 381 -18.35 1.47 4.54
N PRO A 382 -17.86 0.22 4.38
CA PRO A 382 -16.64 -0.07 3.65
C PRO A 382 -16.63 0.47 2.22
N GLN A 383 -15.46 0.99 1.78
CA GLN A 383 -15.29 1.47 0.40
C GLN A 383 -15.31 0.30 -0.59
N LYS A 384 -16.14 0.37 -1.62
CA LYS A 384 -16.35 -0.75 -2.53
C LYS A 384 -15.25 -0.90 -3.58
N LYS A 385 -14.75 0.20 -4.14
CA LYS A 385 -13.76 0.23 -5.23
C LYS A 385 -12.70 1.29 -4.92
N THR A 386 -11.40 1.01 -5.10
CA THR A 386 -10.33 1.96 -4.72
C THR A 386 -9.63 2.55 -5.94
N HIS A 387 -8.80 1.79 -6.66
CA HIS A 387 -8.03 2.30 -7.80
C HIS A 387 -8.25 1.45 -9.04
N LEU A 388 -8.84 2.05 -10.09
CA LEU A 388 -8.90 1.45 -11.42
C LEU A 388 -7.84 2.07 -12.31
N ILE A 389 -6.89 1.25 -12.75
CA ILE A 389 -5.80 1.64 -13.63
C ILE A 389 -6.05 0.99 -15.00
N GLY A 390 -6.63 1.78 -15.91
CA GLY A 390 -7.13 1.34 -17.20
C GLY A 390 -8.66 1.45 -17.33
N SER A 391 -9.14 2.22 -18.30
CA SER A 391 -10.56 2.59 -18.42
C SER A 391 -11.49 1.42 -18.77
N SER A 392 -11.09 0.60 -19.72
CA SER A 392 -11.86 -0.57 -20.19
C SER A 392 -10.94 -1.73 -20.50
N GLU A 393 -11.51 -2.93 -20.54
CA GLU A 393 -10.76 -4.12 -20.93
C GLU A 393 -10.23 -3.95 -22.36
N PHE A 394 -8.95 -4.29 -22.55
CA PHE A 394 -8.25 -4.27 -23.85
C PHE A 394 -8.17 -2.90 -24.54
N ALA A 395 -8.32 -1.80 -23.81
CA ALA A 395 -8.01 -0.49 -24.37
C ALA A 395 -6.53 -0.44 -24.78
N SER A 396 -6.26 0.05 -25.99
CA SER A 396 -4.91 0.00 -26.60
C SER A 396 -3.84 0.77 -25.82
N ASP A 397 -4.27 1.71 -25.00
CA ASP A 397 -3.43 2.56 -24.15
C ASP A 397 -3.19 1.99 -22.73
N ASN A 398 -3.84 0.89 -22.37
CA ASN A 398 -3.62 0.24 -21.07
C ASN A 398 -2.15 -0.19 -20.86
N LYS A 399 -1.46 -0.58 -21.93
CA LYS A 399 -0.04 -0.97 -21.91
C LYS A 399 0.92 0.15 -21.49
N ASP A 400 0.49 1.41 -21.61
CA ASP A 400 1.31 2.60 -21.33
C ASP A 400 1.15 3.13 -19.90
N LEU A 401 0.28 2.52 -19.10
CA LEU A 401 -0.01 2.95 -17.73
C LEU A 401 1.15 2.61 -16.78
N GLU A 402 1.49 3.56 -15.92
CA GLU A 402 2.52 3.42 -14.89
C GLU A 402 2.00 3.91 -13.55
N LEU A 403 2.08 3.06 -12.53
CA LEU A 403 1.62 3.36 -11.18
C LEU A 403 2.66 2.96 -10.13
N THR A 404 2.91 3.84 -9.16
CA THR A 404 3.54 3.47 -7.89
C THR A 404 2.60 3.78 -6.74
N LEU A 405 2.41 2.81 -5.85
CA LEU A 405 1.74 2.99 -4.56
C LEU A 405 2.75 2.72 -3.45
N HIS A 406 2.97 3.66 -2.54
CA HIS A 406 3.81 3.39 -1.37
C HIS A 406 3.37 4.14 -0.12
N HIS A 407 3.58 3.53 1.02
CA HIS A 407 3.27 4.08 2.35
C HIS A 407 1.82 4.55 2.47
N ASN A 408 0.90 3.84 1.81
CA ASN A 408 -0.53 4.11 1.87
C ASN A 408 -1.22 3.19 2.89
N TYR A 409 -2.22 3.71 3.59
CA TYR A 409 -3.05 2.96 4.52
C TYR A 409 -4.48 2.85 3.97
N TYR A 410 -4.91 1.65 3.62
CA TYR A 410 -6.27 1.33 3.17
C TYR A 410 -7.04 0.73 4.33
N LYS A 411 -7.98 1.48 4.90
CA LYS A 411 -8.89 0.98 5.92
C LYS A 411 -10.22 0.60 5.31
N ASP A 412 -10.61 -0.66 5.47
CA ASP A 412 -11.88 -1.22 5.02
C ASP A 412 -12.22 -0.91 3.55
N SER A 413 -11.25 -1.11 2.68
CA SER A 413 -11.43 -1.15 1.23
C SER A 413 -11.66 -2.57 0.76
N GLN A 414 -12.67 -2.78 -0.10
CA GLN A 414 -13.11 -4.11 -0.50
C GLN A 414 -12.40 -4.64 -1.74
N ASP A 415 -11.95 -3.76 -2.67
CA ASP A 415 -11.41 -4.18 -3.97
C ASP A 415 -10.51 -3.11 -4.60
N ARG A 416 -9.67 -3.53 -5.55
CA ARG A 416 -8.84 -2.65 -6.38
C ARG A 416 -7.73 -1.90 -5.62
N MET A 417 -6.88 -2.63 -4.90
CA MET A 417 -5.72 -2.05 -4.18
C MET A 417 -4.35 -2.43 -4.82
N PRO A 418 -4.05 -2.11 -6.10
CA PRO A 418 -4.90 -1.58 -7.16
C PRO A 418 -5.51 -2.68 -8.06
N ARG A 419 -6.39 -2.29 -9.00
CA ARG A 419 -6.72 -3.09 -10.19
C ARG A 419 -6.00 -2.53 -11.40
N LEU A 420 -5.00 -3.25 -11.90
CA LEU A 420 -4.22 -2.91 -13.08
C LEU A 420 -4.71 -3.66 -14.32
N ARG A 421 -4.99 -2.94 -15.39
CA ARG A 421 -5.24 -3.46 -16.73
C ARG A 421 -4.06 -3.12 -17.64
N GLY A 422 -3.18 -4.07 -17.92
CA GLY A 422 -1.95 -3.79 -18.67
C GLY A 422 -0.97 -2.86 -17.93
N GLY A 423 0.09 -2.41 -18.60
CA GLY A 423 1.07 -1.49 -18.03
C GLY A 423 1.89 -2.05 -16.87
N ASN A 424 2.35 -1.18 -15.99
CA ASN A 424 3.21 -1.51 -14.85
C ASN A 424 2.71 -0.87 -13.55
N ALA A 425 2.70 -1.63 -12.47
CA ALA A 425 2.42 -1.13 -11.13
C ALA A 425 3.45 -1.65 -10.13
N HIS A 426 4.06 -0.75 -9.39
CA HIS A 426 4.92 -1.07 -8.25
C HIS A 426 4.23 -0.64 -6.96
N VAL A 427 3.95 -1.60 -6.10
CA VAL A 427 3.25 -1.42 -4.83
C VAL A 427 4.19 -1.85 -3.71
N TYR A 428 4.60 -0.96 -2.83
CA TYR A 428 5.45 -1.31 -1.70
C TYR A 428 5.09 -0.54 -0.44
N ASN A 429 5.32 -1.14 0.70
CA ASN A 429 5.00 -0.55 1.99
C ASN A 429 3.57 0.00 2.09
N VAL A 430 2.59 -0.77 1.64
CA VAL A 430 1.18 -0.45 1.83
C VAL A 430 0.56 -1.34 2.91
N VAL A 431 -0.40 -0.78 3.65
CA VAL A 431 -1.24 -1.54 4.58
C VAL A 431 -2.65 -1.65 3.99
N MET A 432 -3.09 -2.86 3.72
CA MET A 432 -4.46 -3.20 3.33
C MET A 432 -5.16 -3.80 4.55
N ASP A 433 -5.85 -3.00 5.34
CA ASP A 433 -6.56 -3.41 6.55
C ASP A 433 -8.05 -3.51 6.26
N ALA A 434 -8.53 -4.70 6.03
CA ALA A 434 -9.93 -5.03 5.78
C ALA A 434 -10.58 -5.83 6.93
N ASP A 435 -10.06 -5.71 8.15
CA ASP A 435 -10.62 -6.42 9.31
C ASP A 435 -12.04 -5.97 9.62
N GLY A 436 -12.37 -4.68 9.45
CA GLY A 436 -13.73 -4.18 9.56
C GLY A 436 -14.65 -4.71 8.45
N CYS A 437 -14.15 -4.83 7.21
CA CYS A 437 -14.85 -5.53 6.12
C CYS A 437 -15.16 -6.98 6.49
N ASN A 438 -14.19 -7.69 7.03
CA ASN A 438 -14.37 -9.09 7.45
C ASN A 438 -15.41 -9.21 8.57
N ALA A 439 -15.38 -8.31 9.56
CA ALA A 439 -16.38 -8.24 10.61
C ALA A 439 -17.78 -7.93 10.04
N ALA A 440 -17.91 -6.89 9.22
CA ALA A 440 -19.17 -6.49 8.59
C ALA A 440 -19.74 -7.58 7.64
N SER A 441 -18.89 -8.37 7.00
CA SER A 441 -19.32 -9.49 6.15
C SER A 441 -20.11 -10.57 6.92
N LYS A 442 -19.92 -10.67 8.23
CA LYS A 442 -20.56 -11.66 9.11
C LYS A 442 -21.91 -11.20 9.63
N VAL A 443 -22.25 -9.91 9.47
CA VAL A 443 -23.52 -9.33 9.93
C VAL A 443 -24.72 -9.94 9.18
N ILE A 444 -24.55 -10.23 7.89
CA ILE A 444 -25.62 -10.81 7.07
C ILE A 444 -25.59 -12.35 7.17
N PRO A 445 -26.62 -13.00 7.66
CA PRO A 445 -26.75 -14.47 7.68
C PRO A 445 -26.61 -15.07 6.26
N SER A 446 -26.12 -16.30 6.15
CA SER A 446 -25.84 -16.94 4.86
C SER A 446 -27.07 -17.13 3.97
N ASP A 447 -28.19 -17.45 4.57
CA ASP A 447 -29.51 -17.59 3.91
C ASP A 447 -30.00 -16.22 3.40
N VAL A 448 -29.85 -15.18 4.20
CA VAL A 448 -30.17 -13.79 3.79
C VAL A 448 -29.26 -13.32 2.65
N LYS A 449 -27.95 -13.65 2.66
CA LYS A 449 -27.05 -13.36 1.53
C LYS A 449 -27.55 -13.99 0.24
N LEU A 450 -28.00 -15.25 0.31
CA LEU A 450 -28.54 -15.95 -0.85
C LEU A 450 -29.81 -15.28 -1.36
N ASN A 451 -30.73 -14.89 -0.46
CA ASN A 451 -31.95 -14.17 -0.82
C ASN A 451 -31.67 -12.84 -1.50
N ILE A 452 -30.73 -12.05 -0.97
CA ILE A 452 -30.29 -10.77 -1.54
C ILE A 452 -29.77 -10.97 -2.96
N THR A 453 -28.90 -11.98 -3.15
CA THR A 453 -28.32 -12.31 -4.46
C THR A 453 -29.39 -12.75 -5.46
N ASN A 454 -30.32 -13.63 -5.05
CA ASN A 454 -31.41 -14.11 -5.89
C ASN A 454 -32.39 -12.99 -6.28
N ALA A 455 -32.56 -11.97 -5.45
CA ALA A 455 -33.34 -10.77 -5.76
C ALA A 455 -32.61 -9.81 -6.71
N GLY A 456 -31.36 -10.12 -7.07
CA GLY A 456 -30.55 -9.32 -8.00
C GLY A 456 -29.94 -8.07 -7.37
N TYR A 457 -29.75 -8.04 -6.05
CA TYR A 457 -29.10 -6.96 -5.33
C TYR A 457 -27.63 -7.27 -5.08
N HIS A 458 -26.76 -6.28 -5.24
CA HIS A 458 -25.31 -6.35 -5.03
C HIS A 458 -24.92 -5.80 -3.64
N PHE A 459 -25.58 -6.32 -2.61
CA PHE A 459 -25.35 -5.90 -1.23
C PHE A 459 -24.65 -7.00 -0.43
N GLY A 460 -23.45 -6.70 0.03
CA GLY A 460 -22.58 -7.63 0.75
C GLY A 460 -21.13 -7.20 0.59
N ILE A 461 -20.25 -7.90 1.27
CA ILE A 461 -18.82 -7.60 1.29
C ILE A 461 -18.04 -8.80 0.74
N SER A 462 -17.12 -8.52 -0.17
CA SER A 462 -16.04 -9.43 -0.56
C SER A 462 -14.74 -8.64 -0.63
N THR A 463 -13.65 -9.19 -0.07
CA THR A 463 -12.38 -8.48 0.01
C THR A 463 -11.37 -9.05 -0.97
N ASN A 464 -10.89 -8.19 -1.86
CA ASN A 464 -9.82 -8.46 -2.81
C ASN A 464 -8.71 -7.41 -2.62
N GLY A 465 -7.47 -7.84 -2.64
CA GLY A 465 -6.32 -6.94 -2.57
C GLY A 465 -5.92 -6.40 -3.95
N ALA A 466 -4.71 -6.74 -4.38
CA ALA A 466 -4.19 -6.33 -5.68
C ALA A 466 -4.65 -7.27 -6.79
N LEU A 467 -5.01 -6.67 -7.93
CA LEU A 467 -5.46 -7.40 -9.13
C LEU A 467 -4.69 -6.91 -10.35
N SER A 468 -4.12 -7.83 -11.13
CA SER A 468 -3.53 -7.54 -12.44
C SER A 468 -4.19 -8.37 -13.53
N THR A 469 -4.43 -7.75 -14.69
CA THR A 469 -5.02 -8.39 -15.88
C THR A 469 -4.31 -7.93 -17.15
N GLU A 470 -4.58 -8.57 -18.29
CA GLU A 470 -4.15 -8.12 -19.63
C GLU A 470 -2.61 -7.99 -19.76
N GLY A 471 -1.87 -8.91 -19.15
CA GLY A 471 -0.41 -8.86 -19.16
C GLY A 471 0.20 -7.74 -18.33
N GLY A 472 -0.59 -7.02 -17.54
CA GLY A 472 -0.10 -6.00 -16.61
C GLY A 472 0.92 -6.59 -15.64
N ALA A 473 2.01 -5.88 -15.38
CA ALA A 473 3.04 -6.28 -14.43
C ALA A 473 2.82 -5.54 -13.10
N LEU A 474 2.46 -6.28 -12.04
CA LEU A 474 2.26 -5.75 -10.71
C LEU A 474 3.17 -6.46 -9.72
N LEU A 475 4.12 -5.71 -9.17
CA LEU A 475 4.95 -6.15 -8.05
C LEU A 475 4.42 -5.53 -6.75
N LEU A 476 4.11 -6.37 -5.77
CA LEU A 476 3.75 -5.96 -4.42
C LEU A 476 4.85 -6.44 -3.47
N GLU A 477 5.44 -5.54 -2.68
CA GLU A 477 6.51 -5.95 -1.78
C GLU A 477 6.46 -5.25 -0.44
N LYS A 478 7.01 -5.94 0.59
CA LYS A 478 7.17 -5.41 1.95
C LYS A 478 5.92 -4.70 2.47
N SER A 479 4.78 -5.30 2.23
CA SER A 479 3.46 -4.75 2.56
C SER A 479 2.76 -5.60 3.62
N VAL A 480 1.65 -5.09 4.16
CA VAL A 480 0.84 -5.77 5.18
C VAL A 480 -0.59 -5.90 4.67
N ILE A 481 -1.13 -7.11 4.67
CA ILE A 481 -2.49 -7.41 4.21
C ILE A 481 -3.23 -8.10 5.36
N LEU A 482 -4.27 -7.44 5.88
CA LEU A 482 -5.07 -7.89 7.03
C LEU A 482 -6.54 -8.03 6.61
N GLY A 483 -7.18 -9.13 6.95
CA GLY A 483 -8.63 -9.34 6.73
C GLY A 483 -9.06 -9.45 5.26
N VAL A 484 -8.14 -9.54 4.31
CA VAL A 484 -8.44 -9.64 2.87
C VAL A 484 -8.52 -11.10 2.45
N LYS A 485 -9.68 -11.55 1.99
CA LYS A 485 -9.92 -12.95 1.62
C LYS A 485 -9.15 -13.39 0.38
N GLN A 486 -9.01 -12.54 -0.62
CA GLN A 486 -8.28 -12.81 -1.85
C GLN A 486 -7.18 -11.75 -2.02
N PRO A 487 -6.00 -11.94 -1.41
CA PRO A 487 -4.97 -10.90 -1.36
C PRO A 487 -4.40 -10.54 -2.73
N LEU A 488 -4.23 -11.51 -3.62
CA LEU A 488 -3.73 -11.31 -4.97
C LEU A 488 -4.61 -12.04 -5.99
N LYS A 489 -4.93 -11.35 -7.10
CA LYS A 489 -5.64 -11.92 -8.24
C LYS A 489 -4.92 -11.58 -9.54
N ASN A 490 -4.77 -12.56 -10.42
CA ASN A 490 -4.17 -12.36 -11.73
C ASN A 490 -5.17 -12.45 -12.88
N ASN A 491 -6.48 -12.57 -12.58
CA ASN A 491 -7.53 -12.67 -13.59
C ASN A 491 -8.88 -12.32 -12.96
N GLN A 492 -9.58 -11.34 -13.51
CA GLN A 492 -10.87 -10.94 -12.97
C GLN A 492 -12.00 -11.94 -13.24
N LYS A 493 -12.00 -12.57 -14.41
CA LYS A 493 -13.14 -13.39 -14.88
C LYS A 493 -13.01 -14.86 -14.48
N SER A 494 -11.93 -15.23 -13.81
CA SER A 494 -11.61 -16.64 -13.51
C SER A 494 -11.63 -17.53 -14.76
N VAL A 495 -11.37 -16.93 -15.93
CA VAL A 495 -11.30 -17.61 -17.22
C VAL A 495 -9.84 -17.83 -17.56
N ASN A 496 -9.47 -19.08 -17.70
CA ASN A 496 -8.11 -19.51 -18.01
C ASN A 496 -7.71 -19.18 -19.47
N LYS A 497 -7.59 -17.88 -19.77
CA LYS A 497 -7.12 -17.37 -21.06
C LYS A 497 -6.04 -16.32 -20.80
N SER A 498 -4.88 -16.53 -21.40
CA SER A 498 -3.69 -15.67 -21.23
C SER A 498 -3.97 -14.17 -21.47
N GLN A 499 -4.89 -13.84 -22.36
CA GLN A 499 -5.28 -12.46 -22.64
C GLN A 499 -5.92 -11.74 -21.44
N TYR A 500 -6.54 -12.48 -20.50
CA TYR A 500 -7.14 -11.90 -19.29
C TYR A 500 -6.20 -11.95 -18.08
N THR A 501 -5.06 -12.62 -18.22
CA THR A 501 -4.16 -12.88 -17.10
C THR A 501 -3.10 -11.80 -16.99
N GLY A 502 -2.87 -11.31 -15.79
CA GLY A 502 -1.78 -10.39 -15.45
C GLY A 502 -0.58 -11.12 -14.85
N LYS A 503 0.56 -10.42 -14.79
CA LYS A 503 1.78 -10.83 -14.11
C LYS A 503 1.78 -10.17 -12.74
N ILE A 504 1.56 -10.95 -11.68
CA ILE A 504 1.52 -10.40 -10.32
C ILE A 504 2.41 -11.25 -9.41
N GLU A 505 3.22 -10.56 -8.61
CA GLU A 505 4.08 -11.20 -7.62
C GLU A 505 4.06 -10.40 -6.33
N ALA A 506 4.13 -11.09 -5.18
CA ALA A 506 4.38 -10.47 -3.89
C ALA A 506 5.69 -10.96 -3.29
N LEU A 507 6.46 -10.03 -2.68
CA LEU A 507 7.74 -10.31 -2.02
C LEU A 507 7.70 -9.81 -0.57
N ASP A 508 8.23 -10.60 0.36
CA ASP A 508 8.41 -10.27 1.78
C ASP A 508 7.20 -9.54 2.38
N THR A 509 5.99 -10.06 2.12
CA THR A 509 4.71 -9.45 2.52
C THR A 509 4.09 -10.21 3.67
N ILE A 510 3.56 -9.48 4.65
CA ILE A 510 2.80 -10.03 5.77
C ILE A 510 1.34 -10.20 5.34
N TYR A 511 0.77 -11.37 5.57
CA TYR A 511 -0.63 -11.67 5.29
C TYR A 511 -1.29 -12.38 6.47
N ASN A 512 -2.32 -11.76 7.02
CA ASN A 512 -3.13 -12.32 8.10
C ASN A 512 -4.60 -12.35 7.71
N PHE A 513 -5.18 -13.54 7.72
CA PHE A 513 -6.59 -13.75 7.46
C PHE A 513 -7.10 -14.99 8.22
N GLU A 514 -8.07 -14.83 9.09
CA GLU A 514 -8.56 -15.90 9.98
C GLU A 514 -7.39 -16.58 10.73
N ASP A 515 -7.19 -17.88 10.57
CA ASP A 515 -6.11 -18.64 11.21
C ASP A 515 -4.76 -18.54 10.44
N ILE A 516 -4.74 -17.87 9.28
CA ILE A 516 -3.53 -17.70 8.47
C ILE A 516 -2.73 -16.53 9.05
N ASN A 517 -1.47 -16.81 9.36
CA ASN A 517 -0.48 -15.81 9.75
C ASN A 517 0.82 -16.11 8.99
N PHE A 518 1.13 -15.31 7.98
CA PHE A 518 2.18 -15.58 7.00
C PHE A 518 3.02 -14.34 6.72
N ARG A 519 4.32 -14.52 6.56
CA ARG A 519 5.22 -13.53 5.95
C ARG A 519 6.09 -14.24 4.90
N GLY A 520 6.10 -13.76 3.68
CA GLY A 520 6.92 -14.36 2.61
C GLY A 520 6.53 -13.88 1.21
N ASN A 521 6.86 -14.72 0.23
CA ASN A 521 6.66 -14.43 -1.19
C ASN A 521 5.48 -15.24 -1.75
N SER A 522 4.82 -14.68 -2.77
CA SER A 522 3.73 -15.38 -3.47
C SER A 522 4.19 -16.64 -4.24
N THR A 523 5.46 -16.68 -4.62
CA THR A 523 6.07 -17.81 -5.37
C THR A 523 6.55 -18.95 -4.48
N THR A 524 6.52 -18.79 -3.15
CA THR A 524 6.84 -19.87 -2.22
C THR A 524 5.78 -20.98 -2.32
N GLU A 525 6.21 -22.24 -2.36
CA GLU A 525 5.29 -23.39 -2.40
C GLU A 525 4.31 -23.34 -1.20
N GLY A 526 3.02 -23.45 -1.48
CA GLY A 526 1.97 -23.39 -0.47
C GLY A 526 1.68 -21.97 0.08
N SER A 527 2.22 -20.92 -0.54
CA SER A 527 1.99 -19.56 -0.11
C SER A 527 0.50 -19.16 -0.20
N PRO A 528 -0.08 -18.61 0.87
CA PRO A 528 -1.44 -18.06 0.83
C PRO A 528 -1.52 -16.77 -0.01
N LEU A 529 -0.38 -16.19 -0.39
CA LEU A 529 -0.27 -15.08 -1.34
C LEU A 529 -0.24 -15.52 -2.80
N SER A 530 -0.30 -16.83 -3.10
CA SER A 530 -0.36 -17.28 -4.49
C SER A 530 -1.58 -16.68 -5.19
N PRO A 531 -1.40 -16.07 -6.39
CA PRO A 531 -2.49 -15.41 -7.09
C PRO A 531 -3.63 -16.38 -7.46
N THR A 532 -4.86 -15.92 -7.36
CA THR A 532 -6.03 -16.68 -7.80
C THR A 532 -6.62 -16.06 -9.07
N PRO A 533 -6.99 -16.87 -10.10
CA PRO A 533 -6.77 -18.31 -10.27
C PRO A 533 -5.26 -18.65 -10.38
N ALA A 534 -4.90 -19.87 -10.02
CA ALA A 534 -3.53 -20.32 -9.78
C ALA A 534 -2.57 -20.35 -10.99
N GLU A 535 -3.05 -20.23 -12.22
CA GLU A 535 -2.17 -20.11 -13.39
C GLU A 535 -1.57 -18.70 -13.46
N ALA A 536 -0.41 -18.53 -12.85
CA ALA A 536 0.32 -17.28 -12.88
C ALA A 536 1.26 -17.21 -14.10
N LEU A 537 1.25 -16.08 -14.80
CA LEU A 537 2.33 -15.73 -15.71
C LEU A 537 3.57 -15.38 -14.88
N PRO A 538 4.77 -15.83 -15.26
CA PRO A 538 5.99 -15.41 -14.58
C PRO A 538 6.10 -13.89 -14.57
N PHE A 539 6.47 -13.33 -13.41
CA PHE A 539 6.60 -11.90 -13.29
C PHE A 539 7.75 -11.37 -14.15
N SER A 540 7.49 -10.32 -14.87
CA SER A 540 8.48 -9.50 -15.56
C SER A 540 7.86 -8.15 -15.86
N TRP A 541 8.62 -7.07 -15.73
CA TRP A 541 8.16 -5.75 -16.11
C TRP A 541 7.85 -5.65 -17.61
N ASN A 542 6.94 -4.77 -17.99
CA ASN A 542 6.65 -4.46 -19.38
C ASN A 542 7.54 -3.29 -19.83
N GLY A 543 8.46 -3.57 -20.78
CA GLY A 543 9.28 -2.54 -21.42
C GLY A 543 10.61 -2.18 -20.73
N PHE A 544 10.93 -2.75 -19.57
CA PHE A 544 12.22 -2.57 -18.87
C PHE A 544 12.57 -3.81 -18.04
N ASN A 545 13.85 -3.95 -17.68
CA ASN A 545 14.31 -5.08 -16.87
C ASN A 545 14.35 -4.73 -15.37
N THR A 546 14.59 -3.46 -15.05
CA THR A 546 14.66 -2.93 -13.68
C THR A 546 13.85 -1.65 -13.60
N LEU A 547 13.31 -1.34 -12.43
CA LEU A 547 12.56 -0.09 -12.21
C LEU A 547 13.41 1.12 -12.60
N PRO A 548 12.82 2.13 -13.29
CA PRO A 548 13.54 3.30 -13.76
C PRO A 548 13.83 4.35 -12.67
N TYR A 549 13.70 3.98 -11.41
CA TYR A 549 13.92 4.87 -10.26
C TYR A 549 14.47 4.08 -9.06
N SER A 550 15.13 4.79 -8.16
CA SER A 550 15.57 4.26 -6.87
C SER A 550 14.47 4.44 -5.82
N TYR A 551 14.37 3.51 -4.90
CA TYR A 551 13.46 3.56 -3.75
C TYR A 551 14.06 2.83 -2.57
N LYS A 552 13.53 3.10 -1.39
CA LYS A 552 13.84 2.36 -0.16
C LYS A 552 12.54 1.83 0.41
N ALA A 553 12.48 0.53 0.62
CA ALA A 553 11.33 -0.11 1.26
C ALA A 553 11.66 -0.45 2.71
N ASP A 554 10.75 -0.10 3.62
CA ASP A 554 10.84 -0.36 5.06
C ASP A 554 10.47 -1.82 5.37
N ASP A 555 10.78 -2.26 6.59
CA ASP A 555 10.37 -3.58 7.05
C ASP A 555 8.84 -3.61 7.28
N PRO A 556 8.11 -4.58 6.73
CA PRO A 556 6.65 -4.61 6.88
C PRO A 556 6.17 -4.82 8.32
N SER A 557 7.01 -5.33 9.23
CA SER A 557 6.63 -5.54 10.63
C SER A 557 6.38 -4.25 11.42
N THR A 558 6.95 -3.13 11.00
CA THR A 558 6.77 -1.81 11.64
C THR A 558 5.79 -0.92 10.89
N LEU A 559 5.33 -1.36 9.74
CA LEU A 559 4.63 -0.51 8.79
C LEU A 559 3.28 0.01 9.32
N VAL A 560 2.50 -0.83 10.02
CA VAL A 560 1.23 -0.40 10.61
C VAL A 560 1.44 0.72 11.63
N GLU A 561 2.46 0.60 12.47
CA GLU A 561 2.83 1.64 13.43
C GLU A 561 3.30 2.91 12.72
N THR A 562 4.21 2.77 11.75
CA THR A 562 4.74 3.89 10.96
C THR A 562 3.64 4.69 10.27
N LEU A 563 2.67 4.02 9.61
CA LEU A 563 1.60 4.71 8.89
C LEU A 563 0.54 5.32 9.82
N ASN A 564 0.44 4.88 11.06
CA ASN A 564 -0.45 5.45 12.07
C ASN A 564 0.24 6.43 13.02
N ALA A 565 1.54 6.67 12.86
CA ALA A 565 2.27 7.66 13.65
C ALA A 565 1.78 9.09 13.38
N LYS A 566 2.16 10.04 14.23
CA LYS A 566 1.81 11.46 14.08
C LYS A 566 2.27 12.04 12.72
N ASP A 567 3.40 11.58 12.22
CA ASP A 567 3.99 11.94 10.93
C ASP A 567 3.76 10.86 9.85
N GLY A 568 2.72 10.04 10.02
CA GLY A 568 2.38 8.93 9.14
C GLY A 568 1.50 9.33 7.95
N ALA A 569 0.66 8.38 7.50
CA ALA A 569 -0.18 8.56 6.31
C ALA A 569 -1.41 9.44 6.58
N GLY A 570 -1.76 10.27 5.60
CA GLY A 570 -2.97 11.10 5.59
C GLY A 570 -2.69 12.59 5.66
N ALA A 571 -3.74 13.38 5.45
CA ALA A 571 -3.68 14.84 5.50
C ALA A 571 -3.60 15.33 6.95
N GLY A 572 -2.89 16.44 7.15
CA GLY A 572 -2.75 17.10 8.45
C GLY A 572 -1.78 16.42 9.42
N THR A 573 -1.08 15.37 9.00
CA THR A 573 -0.14 14.62 9.86
C THR A 573 1.23 15.28 9.98
N LEU A 574 1.62 16.10 9.00
CA LEU A 574 2.90 16.79 8.95
C LEU A 574 2.76 18.29 9.22
N GLU A 575 3.66 18.82 10.02
CA GLU A 575 3.79 20.26 10.28
C GLU A 575 4.96 20.82 9.46
N LEU A 576 4.71 21.19 8.20
CA LEU A 576 5.73 21.66 7.27
C LEU A 576 5.53 23.15 6.94
N THR A 577 6.63 23.84 6.64
CA THR A 577 6.61 25.20 6.06
C THR A 577 6.08 25.14 4.61
N VAL A 578 5.65 26.29 4.08
CA VAL A 578 5.24 26.39 2.65
C VAL A 578 6.34 25.88 1.72
N LYS A 579 7.58 26.30 1.95
CA LYS A 579 8.72 25.84 1.14
C LYS A 579 8.85 24.30 1.15
N GLU A 580 8.72 23.69 2.33
CA GLU A 580 8.77 22.22 2.46
C GLU A 580 7.58 21.56 1.76
N TRP A 581 6.35 22.09 1.90
CA TRP A 581 5.21 21.54 1.16
C TRP A 581 5.39 21.62 -0.37
N LEU A 582 6.07 22.65 -0.87
CA LEU A 582 6.33 22.82 -2.31
C LEU A 582 7.58 22.08 -2.79
N THR A 583 8.44 21.64 -1.89
CA THR A 583 9.61 20.83 -2.21
C THR A 583 9.16 19.41 -2.52
N THR A 584 9.62 18.85 -3.62
CA THR A 584 9.29 17.48 -4.04
C THR A 584 10.48 16.52 -3.87
N ASN A 585 11.67 17.05 -3.67
CA ASN A 585 12.89 16.29 -3.43
C ASN A 585 13.69 16.99 -2.32
N TYR A 586 13.72 16.39 -1.14
CA TYR A 586 14.37 16.92 0.06
C TYR A 586 15.83 16.52 0.13
#